data_3014f42640995b636d84aae89a7c062c
#
_entry.id   3014f42640995b636d84aae89a7c062c
#
_cell.length_a   1.000
_cell.length_b   1.000
_cell.length_c   1.000
_cell.angle_alpha   90.00
_cell.angle_beta   90.00
_cell.angle_gamma   90.00
#
_symmetry.space_group_name_H-M   'P 1'
#
loop_
_entity.id
_entity.type
_entity.pdbx_description
1 polymer ?
#
loop_
_entity_poly.entity_id
_entity_poly.type
_entity_poly.pdbx_seq_one_letter_code
_entity_poly.pdbx_strand_id
1 'polypeptide(L)'
;MKTDLSRNEWITEFQDFMSGVEVQPPQKLGSEILSTVHESLNPRAWIVFSKVALIHLIVGTTTLLFCPQFGVNLLGGMGLMAVFMRFGEFACMLGCGAVFLGASALTSSFILRPEEVRTIRKTELLQFSILGLLSISVFICTGTAAIGGLAIAWFLGSVLGGLATLELGWMIRTQFRRRLVHGL
;
A
#
# COMPACT_ATOMS: atom_id res chain seq x y z
N MET A 1 -18.10 14.90 51.61
CA MET A 1 -18.66 13.70 52.23
C MET A 1 -19.70 12.94 51.35
N LYS A 2 -20.21 13.52 50.25
CA LYS A 2 -21.12 12.84 49.30
C LYS A 2 -20.41 12.01 48.20
N THR A 3 -19.13 12.28 47.93
CA THR A 3 -18.37 11.65 46.84
C THR A 3 -17.78 10.27 47.19
N ASP A 4 -17.57 9.98 48.46
CA ASP A 4 -17.00 8.70 48.90
C ASP A 4 -18.05 7.56 48.96
N LEU A 5 -19.32 7.89 49.26
CA LEU A 5 -20.40 6.90 49.22
C LEU A 5 -20.66 6.39 47.80
N SER A 6 -20.68 7.28 46.83
CA SER A 6 -20.86 6.93 45.41
C SER A 6 -19.71 6.06 44.84
N ARG A 7 -18.50 6.30 45.31
CA ARG A 7 -17.32 5.49 44.87
C ARG A 7 -17.38 4.06 45.43
N ASN A 8 -17.78 3.89 46.68
CA ASN A 8 -17.86 2.56 47.29
C ASN A 8 -19.02 1.74 46.72
N GLU A 9 -20.13 2.37 46.39
CA GLU A 9 -21.29 1.77 45.77
C GLU A 9 -20.91 1.22 44.35
N TRP A 10 -20.21 2.03 43.57
CA TRP A 10 -19.76 1.63 42.26
C TRP A 10 -18.73 0.47 42.32
N ILE A 11 -17.80 0.47 43.30
CA ILE A 11 -16.82 -0.60 43.50
C ILE A 11 -17.52 -1.91 43.86
N THR A 12 -18.53 -1.85 44.68
CA THR A 12 -19.31 -3.03 45.11
C THR A 12 -20.13 -3.60 43.93
N GLU A 13 -20.72 -2.74 43.14
CA GLU A 13 -21.45 -3.12 41.93
C GLU A 13 -20.56 -3.74 40.87
N PHE A 14 -19.34 -3.19 40.73
CA PHE A 14 -18.30 -3.75 39.84
C PHE A 14 -17.79 -5.10 40.34
N GLN A 15 -17.58 -5.27 41.66
CA GLN A 15 -17.17 -6.54 42.25
C GLN A 15 -18.26 -7.60 42.10
N ASP A 16 -19.51 -7.22 42.27
CA ASP A 16 -20.67 -8.12 42.08
C ASP A 16 -20.80 -8.56 40.62
N PHE A 17 -20.59 -7.63 39.67
CA PHE A 17 -20.50 -7.93 38.24
C PHE A 17 -19.34 -8.89 37.92
N MET A 18 -18.17 -8.68 38.49
CA MET A 18 -16.98 -9.51 38.27
C MET A 18 -17.08 -10.87 38.96
N SER A 19 -17.87 -10.99 40.04
CA SER A 19 -18.13 -12.25 40.74
C SER A 19 -19.31 -13.03 40.16
N GLY A 20 -20.03 -12.44 39.22
CA GLY A 20 -21.13 -13.09 38.50
C GLY A 20 -20.67 -14.38 37.80
N VAL A 21 -21.58 -15.34 37.69
CA VAL A 21 -21.30 -16.61 37.00
C VAL A 21 -20.75 -16.33 35.62
N GLU A 22 -19.51 -16.78 35.37
CA GLU A 22 -18.85 -16.66 34.08
C GLU A 22 -19.68 -17.39 33.02
N VAL A 23 -20.46 -16.64 32.26
CA VAL A 23 -21.24 -17.18 31.15
C VAL A 23 -20.26 -17.54 30.04
N GLN A 24 -19.86 -18.82 29.98
CA GLN A 24 -19.02 -19.27 28.89
C GLN A 24 -19.77 -19.16 27.57
N PRO A 25 -19.27 -18.36 26.62
CA PRO A 25 -19.88 -18.27 25.30
C PRO A 25 -19.87 -19.67 24.64
N PRO A 26 -20.88 -19.98 23.82
CA PRO A 26 -20.92 -21.24 23.07
C PRO A 26 -19.60 -21.43 22.31
N GLN A 27 -18.96 -22.60 22.46
CA GLN A 27 -17.66 -22.91 21.82
C GLN A 27 -17.69 -22.64 20.31
N LYS A 28 -18.83 -22.88 19.68
CA LYS A 28 -19.05 -22.62 18.26
C LYS A 28 -18.93 -21.13 17.91
N LEU A 29 -19.47 -20.26 18.75
CA LEU A 29 -19.40 -18.80 18.55
C LEU A 29 -17.96 -18.30 18.71
N GLY A 30 -17.23 -18.80 19.71
CA GLY A 30 -15.83 -18.46 19.93
C GLY A 30 -14.94 -18.86 18.74
N SER A 31 -15.11 -20.07 18.21
CA SER A 31 -14.33 -20.55 17.06
C SER A 31 -14.67 -19.77 15.77
N GLU A 32 -15.94 -19.43 15.56
CA GLU A 32 -16.39 -18.66 14.40
C GLU A 32 -15.86 -17.21 14.44
N ILE A 33 -15.89 -16.56 15.59
CA ILE A 33 -15.28 -15.23 15.78
C ILE A 33 -13.78 -15.28 15.54
N LEU A 34 -13.07 -16.25 16.13
CA LEU A 34 -11.62 -16.38 15.96
C LEU A 34 -11.24 -16.64 14.51
N SER A 35 -11.98 -17.49 13.79
CA SER A 35 -11.72 -17.75 12.37
C SER A 35 -11.94 -16.49 11.52
N THR A 36 -13.02 -15.75 11.77
CA THR A 36 -13.34 -14.50 11.07
C THR A 36 -12.27 -13.42 11.34
N VAL A 37 -11.85 -13.28 12.60
CA VAL A 37 -10.77 -12.35 12.97
C VAL A 37 -9.46 -12.76 12.33
N HIS A 38 -9.11 -14.05 12.36
CA HIS A 38 -7.89 -14.55 11.74
C HIS A 38 -7.86 -14.31 10.22
N GLU A 39 -8.96 -14.57 9.53
CA GLU A 39 -9.08 -14.31 8.10
C GLU A 39 -9.02 -12.82 7.77
N SER A 40 -9.60 -11.98 8.61
CA SER A 40 -9.55 -10.52 8.45
C SER A 40 -8.15 -9.95 8.66
N LEU A 41 -7.38 -10.53 9.61
CA LEU A 41 -6.02 -10.09 9.93
C LEU A 41 -4.96 -10.65 8.96
N ASN A 42 -5.27 -11.77 8.29
CA ASN A 42 -4.37 -12.42 7.33
C ASN A 42 -5.01 -12.53 5.94
N PRO A 43 -5.18 -11.41 5.23
CA PRO A 43 -5.76 -11.43 3.90
C PRO A 43 -4.88 -12.24 2.95
N ARG A 44 -5.52 -12.99 2.04
CA ARG A 44 -4.83 -13.80 1.03
C ARG A 44 -3.98 -12.91 0.14
N ALA A 45 -2.69 -13.20 0.04
CA ALA A 45 -1.72 -12.40 -0.72
C ALA A 45 -2.15 -12.19 -2.19
N TRP A 46 -2.79 -13.17 -2.82
CA TRP A 46 -3.30 -13.06 -4.20
C TRP A 46 -4.38 -11.98 -4.35
N ILE A 47 -5.32 -11.91 -3.41
CA ILE A 47 -6.40 -10.91 -3.43
C ILE A 47 -5.80 -9.51 -3.26
N VAL A 48 -4.83 -9.38 -2.36
CA VAL A 48 -4.14 -8.11 -2.15
C VAL A 48 -3.35 -7.70 -3.38
N PHE A 49 -2.62 -8.64 -4.00
CA PHE A 49 -1.90 -8.40 -5.25
C PHE A 49 -2.83 -7.95 -6.38
N SER A 50 -3.99 -8.60 -6.55
CA SER A 50 -4.96 -8.19 -7.57
C SER A 50 -5.49 -6.77 -7.36
N LYS A 51 -5.71 -6.35 -6.10
CA LYS A 51 -6.09 -4.97 -5.78
C LYS A 51 -4.98 -3.99 -6.14
N VAL A 52 -3.71 -4.31 -5.79
CA VAL A 52 -2.55 -3.48 -6.14
C VAL A 52 -2.40 -3.38 -7.65
N ALA A 53 -2.54 -4.49 -8.37
CA ALA A 53 -2.48 -4.53 -9.83
C ALA A 53 -3.57 -3.67 -10.48
N LEU A 54 -4.79 -3.70 -9.95
CA LEU A 54 -5.89 -2.85 -10.43
C LEU A 54 -5.60 -1.36 -10.18
N ILE A 55 -5.12 -1.02 -8.98
CA ILE A 55 -4.71 0.36 -8.65
C ILE A 55 -3.57 0.78 -9.59
N HIS A 56 -2.60 -0.11 -9.81
CA HIS A 56 -1.48 0.14 -10.72
C HIS A 56 -1.95 0.37 -12.17
N LEU A 57 -2.91 -0.39 -12.66
CA LEU A 57 -3.47 -0.20 -13.98
C LEU A 57 -4.06 1.21 -14.13
N ILE A 58 -4.85 1.67 -13.17
CA ILE A 58 -5.50 2.98 -13.20
C ILE A 58 -4.46 4.11 -13.04
N VAL A 59 -3.65 4.05 -12.00
CA VAL A 59 -2.66 5.09 -11.68
C VAL A 59 -1.54 5.10 -12.72
N GLY A 60 -1.05 3.93 -13.15
CA GLY A 60 -0.04 3.79 -14.19
C GLY A 60 -0.49 4.41 -15.51
N THR A 61 -1.71 4.12 -15.96
CA THR A 61 -2.28 4.76 -17.16
C THR A 61 -2.36 6.29 -16.99
N THR A 62 -2.74 6.75 -15.80
CA THR A 62 -2.79 8.19 -15.50
C THR A 62 -1.41 8.83 -15.51
N THR A 63 -0.37 8.13 -15.00
CA THR A 63 1.00 8.66 -15.02
C THR A 63 1.57 8.81 -16.43
N LEU A 64 1.12 8.00 -17.41
CA LEU A 64 1.51 8.16 -18.82
C LEU A 64 1.02 9.48 -19.44
N LEU A 65 -0.02 10.10 -18.86
CA LEU A 65 -0.48 11.43 -19.30
C LEU A 65 0.54 12.52 -18.95
N PHE A 66 1.25 12.36 -17.82
CA PHE A 66 2.20 13.35 -17.30
C PHE A 66 3.65 13.05 -17.64
N CYS A 67 3.97 11.78 -17.84
CA CYS A 67 5.32 11.33 -18.15
C CYS A 67 5.26 10.29 -19.29
N PRO A 68 5.43 10.69 -20.55
CA PRO A 68 5.46 9.76 -21.67
C PRO A 68 6.62 8.78 -21.47
N GLN A 69 6.35 7.49 -21.59
CA GLN A 69 7.34 6.44 -21.38
C GLN A 69 7.43 5.56 -22.61
N PHE A 70 8.66 5.19 -22.99
CA PHE A 70 8.92 4.34 -24.16
C PHE A 70 8.21 4.77 -25.45
N GLY A 71 8.02 6.08 -25.66
CA GLY A 71 7.32 6.61 -26.84
C GLY A 71 5.79 6.63 -26.75
N VAL A 72 5.22 6.09 -25.69
CA VAL A 72 3.77 6.22 -25.41
C VAL A 72 3.50 7.62 -24.87
N ASN A 73 2.92 8.49 -25.71
CA ASN A 73 2.61 9.87 -25.37
C ASN A 73 1.14 10.16 -25.67
N LEU A 74 0.33 10.27 -24.64
CA LEU A 74 -1.12 10.45 -24.78
C LEU A 74 -1.53 11.93 -25.00
N LEU A 75 -0.72 12.87 -24.51
CA LEU A 75 -1.05 14.33 -24.56
C LEU A 75 -0.07 15.18 -25.38
N GLY A 76 0.95 14.58 -26.00
CA GLY A 76 1.86 15.28 -26.89
C GLY A 76 2.91 16.20 -26.25
N GLY A 77 3.01 16.22 -24.90
CA GLY A 77 3.98 17.02 -24.16
C GLY A 77 5.16 16.21 -23.63
N MET A 78 6.28 16.87 -23.36
CA MET A 78 7.44 16.22 -22.71
C MET A 78 7.27 16.07 -21.20
N GLY A 79 6.34 16.78 -20.58
CA GLY A 79 6.00 16.66 -19.17
C GLY A 79 7.18 16.58 -18.19
N LEU A 80 7.12 15.67 -17.24
CA LEU A 80 8.14 15.41 -16.23
C LEU A 80 9.45 14.86 -16.84
N MET A 81 9.36 14.22 -18.01
CA MET A 81 10.52 13.68 -18.75
C MET A 81 11.53 14.79 -19.06
N ALA A 82 11.07 16.02 -19.41
CA ALA A 82 11.97 17.14 -19.68
C ALA A 82 12.87 17.51 -18.48
N VAL A 83 12.40 17.29 -17.27
CA VAL A 83 13.16 17.55 -16.04
C VAL A 83 14.23 16.45 -15.86
N PHE A 84 13.85 15.19 -16.02
CA PHE A 84 14.76 14.05 -15.84
C PHE A 84 15.82 13.97 -16.93
N MET A 85 15.50 14.35 -18.18
CA MET A 85 16.45 14.38 -19.29
C MET A 85 17.65 15.30 -19.04
N ARG A 86 17.53 16.31 -18.17
CA ARG A 86 18.68 17.15 -17.76
C ARG A 86 19.79 16.37 -17.07
N PHE A 87 19.46 15.23 -16.48
CA PHE A 87 20.39 14.33 -15.78
C PHE A 87 20.87 13.15 -16.65
N GLY A 88 20.48 13.14 -17.94
CA GLY A 88 20.81 12.10 -18.90
C GLY A 88 19.74 11.02 -19.07
N GLU A 89 19.86 10.24 -20.14
CA GLU A 89 18.86 9.22 -20.51
C GLU A 89 18.67 8.13 -19.45
N PHE A 90 19.75 7.67 -18.84
CA PHE A 90 19.71 6.64 -17.80
C PHE A 90 18.95 7.14 -16.56
N ALA A 91 19.26 8.35 -16.10
CA ALA A 91 18.58 8.95 -14.96
C ALA A 91 17.09 9.23 -15.28
N CYS A 92 16.79 9.62 -16.53
CA CYS A 92 15.42 9.79 -16.98
C CYS A 92 14.63 8.48 -16.91
N MET A 93 15.17 7.38 -17.44
CA MET A 93 14.49 6.10 -17.40
C MET A 93 14.29 5.57 -15.98
N LEU A 94 15.29 5.71 -15.12
CA LEU A 94 15.20 5.34 -13.72
C LEU A 94 14.13 6.18 -12.99
N GLY A 95 14.12 7.49 -13.18
CA GLY A 95 13.14 8.40 -12.59
C GLY A 95 11.72 8.15 -13.09
N CYS A 96 11.54 7.93 -14.38
CA CYS A 96 10.25 7.60 -14.97
C CYS A 96 9.69 6.28 -14.43
N GLY A 97 10.52 5.24 -14.32
CA GLY A 97 10.13 3.98 -13.68
C GLY A 97 9.73 4.18 -12.22
N ALA A 98 10.53 4.95 -11.48
CA ALA A 98 10.24 5.25 -10.06
C ALA A 98 8.90 5.98 -9.88
N VAL A 99 8.58 6.94 -10.72
CA VAL A 99 7.29 7.65 -10.68
C VAL A 99 6.15 6.73 -11.07
N PHE A 100 6.34 5.88 -12.09
CA PHE A 100 5.30 5.01 -12.63
C PHE A 100 4.79 3.99 -11.60
N LEU A 101 5.69 3.22 -11.01
CA LEU A 101 5.32 2.24 -9.98
C LEU A 101 5.15 2.92 -8.62
N GLY A 102 5.96 3.93 -8.31
CA GLY A 102 5.91 4.65 -7.05
C GLY A 102 4.59 5.36 -6.81
N ALA A 103 4.00 6.00 -7.81
CA ALA A 103 2.69 6.65 -7.68
C ALA A 103 1.60 5.63 -7.31
N SER A 104 1.60 4.46 -7.95
CA SER A 104 0.63 3.40 -7.65
C SER A 104 0.87 2.75 -6.28
N ALA A 105 2.13 2.56 -5.87
CA ALA A 105 2.47 2.04 -4.54
C ALA A 105 2.07 3.02 -3.44
N LEU A 106 2.32 4.31 -3.62
CA LEU A 106 1.88 5.36 -2.71
C LEU A 106 0.36 5.37 -2.57
N THR A 107 -0.36 5.39 -3.69
CA THR A 107 -1.82 5.35 -3.72
C THR A 107 -2.37 4.10 -3.03
N SER A 108 -1.76 2.93 -3.28
CA SER A 108 -2.12 1.68 -2.63
C SER A 108 -1.95 1.75 -1.11
N SER A 109 -0.90 2.41 -0.60
CA SER A 109 -0.67 2.55 0.84
C SER A 109 -1.78 3.30 1.57
N PHE A 110 -2.51 4.20 0.88
CA PHE A 110 -3.63 4.95 1.45
C PHE A 110 -4.98 4.25 1.25
N ILE A 111 -5.20 3.59 0.12
CA ILE A 111 -6.49 2.94 -0.21
C ILE A 111 -6.64 1.60 0.51
N LEU A 112 -5.57 0.81 0.60
CA LEU A 112 -5.64 -0.52 1.20
C LEU A 112 -5.75 -0.47 2.73
N ARG A 113 -6.32 -1.54 3.31
CA ARG A 113 -6.38 -1.70 4.77
C ARG A 113 -4.97 -1.91 5.34
N PRO A 114 -4.71 -1.53 6.61
CA PRO A 114 -3.39 -1.71 7.23
C PRO A 114 -2.88 -3.15 7.18
N GLU A 115 -3.78 -4.12 7.32
CA GLU A 115 -3.50 -5.56 7.27
C GLU A 115 -3.05 -6.00 5.87
N GLU A 116 -3.69 -5.44 4.83
CA GLU A 116 -3.34 -5.67 3.44
C GLU A 116 -1.97 -5.08 3.11
N VAL A 117 -1.69 -3.84 3.56
CA VAL A 117 -0.36 -3.21 3.38
C VAL A 117 0.72 -4.01 4.09
N ARG A 118 0.45 -4.54 5.30
CA ARG A 118 1.38 -5.44 5.99
C ARG A 118 1.67 -6.70 5.18
N THR A 119 0.66 -7.25 4.50
CA THR A 119 0.83 -8.42 3.63
C THR A 119 1.68 -8.09 2.41
N ILE A 120 1.48 -6.91 1.78
CA ILE A 120 2.32 -6.44 0.68
C ILE A 120 3.77 -6.33 1.13
N ARG A 121 4.06 -5.67 2.25
CA ARG A 121 5.42 -5.46 2.79
C ARG A 121 6.20 -6.76 3.03
N LYS A 122 5.52 -7.88 3.27
CA LYS A 122 6.18 -9.19 3.38
C LYS A 122 6.69 -9.72 2.04
N THR A 123 6.10 -9.30 0.94
CA THR A 123 6.37 -9.80 -0.42
C THR A 123 6.56 -8.68 -1.43
N GLU A 124 6.88 -7.47 -0.94
CA GLU A 124 6.92 -6.23 -1.73
C GLU A 124 7.87 -6.32 -2.93
N LEU A 125 9.07 -6.84 -2.72
CA LEU A 125 10.07 -6.98 -3.78
C LEU A 125 9.54 -7.88 -4.90
N LEU A 126 8.94 -9.01 -4.55
CA LEU A 126 8.36 -9.94 -5.53
C LEU A 126 7.19 -9.30 -6.28
N GLN A 127 6.27 -8.64 -5.57
CA GLN A 127 5.09 -8.02 -6.16
C GLN A 127 5.47 -6.87 -7.11
N PHE A 128 6.36 -5.97 -6.70
CA PHE A 128 6.80 -4.87 -7.57
C PHE A 128 7.67 -5.35 -8.73
N SER A 129 8.45 -6.41 -8.55
CA SER A 129 9.19 -7.02 -9.67
C SER A 129 8.24 -7.62 -10.71
N ILE A 130 7.19 -8.32 -10.28
CA ILE A 130 6.18 -8.88 -11.20
C ILE A 130 5.44 -7.75 -11.92
N LEU A 131 5.00 -6.71 -11.21
CA LEU A 131 4.31 -5.57 -11.82
C LEU A 131 5.21 -4.82 -12.80
N GLY A 132 6.48 -4.61 -12.46
CA GLY A 132 7.46 -3.99 -13.34
C GLY A 132 7.70 -4.80 -14.61
N LEU A 133 7.87 -6.12 -14.50
CA LEU A 133 8.04 -7.02 -15.66
C LEU A 133 6.78 -7.05 -16.54
N LEU A 134 5.58 -7.11 -15.93
CA LEU A 134 4.33 -7.05 -16.68
C LEU A 134 4.21 -5.73 -17.45
N SER A 135 4.56 -4.60 -16.82
CA SER A 135 4.51 -3.29 -17.45
C SER A 135 5.46 -3.19 -18.63
N ILE A 136 6.70 -3.67 -18.49
CA ILE A 136 7.68 -3.73 -19.62
C ILE A 136 7.14 -4.62 -20.74
N SER A 137 6.56 -5.77 -20.40
CA SER A 137 5.99 -6.68 -21.40
C SER A 137 4.87 -5.99 -22.19
N VAL A 138 4.01 -5.23 -21.53
CA VAL A 138 2.95 -4.45 -22.20
C VAL A 138 3.57 -3.40 -23.12
N PHE A 139 4.59 -2.67 -22.69
CA PHE A 139 5.29 -1.69 -23.53
C PHE A 139 5.93 -2.32 -24.77
N ILE A 140 6.56 -3.47 -24.63
CA ILE A 140 7.13 -4.22 -25.77
C ILE A 140 6.02 -4.63 -26.74
N CYS A 141 4.89 -5.15 -26.22
CA CYS A 141 3.74 -5.55 -27.07
C CYS A 141 3.10 -4.37 -27.80
N THR A 142 3.19 -3.15 -27.28
CA THR A 142 2.70 -1.92 -27.95
C THR A 142 3.67 -1.39 -29.01
N GLY A 143 4.75 -2.11 -29.29
CA GLY A 143 5.72 -1.74 -30.33
C GLY A 143 6.76 -0.72 -29.90
N THR A 144 6.91 -0.49 -28.60
CA THR A 144 7.93 0.43 -28.08
C THR A 144 9.30 -0.25 -28.06
N ALA A 145 10.31 0.44 -28.59
CA ALA A 145 11.69 -0.05 -28.57
C ALA A 145 12.28 0.09 -27.16
N ALA A 146 11.98 -0.87 -26.29
CA ALA A 146 12.66 -0.98 -25.01
C ALA A 146 14.09 -1.52 -25.23
N ILE A 147 15.05 -0.63 -25.45
CA ILE A 147 16.44 -0.99 -25.75
C ILE A 147 17.13 -1.38 -24.43
N GLY A 148 17.52 -2.64 -24.31
CA GLY A 148 18.41 -3.32 -23.35
C GLY A 148 18.68 -2.58 -22.02
N GLY A 149 19.74 -1.79 -21.96
CA GLY A 149 20.17 -1.12 -20.73
C GLY A 149 19.18 -0.08 -20.18
N LEU A 150 18.42 0.60 -21.03
CA LEU A 150 17.43 1.60 -20.61
C LEU A 150 16.20 0.93 -19.99
N ALA A 151 15.79 -0.24 -20.49
CA ALA A 151 14.72 -1.03 -19.89
C ALA A 151 15.10 -1.55 -18.48
N ILE A 152 16.36 -1.95 -18.31
CA ILE A 152 16.90 -2.35 -17.00
C ILE A 152 16.89 -1.17 -16.04
N ALA A 153 17.35 0.01 -16.46
CA ALA A 153 17.32 1.22 -15.63
C ALA A 153 15.88 1.57 -15.20
N TRP A 154 14.94 1.50 -16.14
CA TRP A 154 13.53 1.74 -15.86
C TRP A 154 12.97 0.70 -14.88
N PHE A 155 13.27 -0.58 -15.07
CA PHE A 155 12.86 -1.65 -14.15
C PHE A 155 13.39 -1.44 -12.74
N LEU A 156 14.69 -1.16 -12.61
CA LEU A 156 15.29 -0.87 -11.30
C LEU A 156 14.65 0.35 -10.64
N GLY A 157 14.45 1.42 -11.40
CA GLY A 157 13.75 2.61 -10.94
C GLY A 157 12.34 2.29 -10.46
N SER A 158 11.59 1.49 -11.21
CA SER A 158 10.23 1.13 -10.86
C SER A 158 10.14 0.32 -9.55
N VAL A 159 11.00 -0.67 -9.38
CA VAL A 159 11.05 -1.48 -8.15
C VAL A 159 11.49 -0.63 -6.97
N LEU A 160 12.59 0.10 -7.08
CA LEU A 160 13.10 0.95 -5.99
C LEU A 160 12.11 2.07 -5.63
N GLY A 161 11.51 2.71 -6.63
CA GLY A 161 10.49 3.73 -6.43
C GLY A 161 9.23 3.18 -5.75
N GLY A 162 8.78 1.99 -6.16
CA GLY A 162 7.66 1.29 -5.53
C GLY A 162 7.90 0.98 -4.05
N LEU A 163 9.07 0.42 -3.73
CA LEU A 163 9.49 0.12 -2.36
C LEU A 163 9.56 1.38 -1.51
N ALA A 164 10.28 2.40 -1.97
CA ALA A 164 10.48 3.64 -1.22
C ALA A 164 9.16 4.37 -0.95
N THR A 165 8.27 4.44 -1.94
CA THR A 165 6.99 5.15 -1.79
C THR A 165 5.98 4.37 -0.97
N LEU A 166 6.00 3.03 -1.00
CA LEU A 166 5.17 2.20 -0.09
C LEU A 166 5.58 2.44 1.37
N GLU A 167 6.88 2.41 1.66
CA GLU A 167 7.40 2.67 3.01
C GLU A 167 7.09 4.11 3.48
N LEU A 168 7.27 5.09 2.59
CA LEU A 168 6.92 6.48 2.88
C LEU A 168 5.43 6.62 3.21
N GLY A 169 4.56 6.04 2.40
CA GLY A 169 3.12 6.06 2.63
C GLY A 169 2.73 5.39 3.96
N TRP A 170 3.37 4.28 4.29
CA TRP A 170 3.17 3.60 5.58
C TRP A 170 3.63 4.48 6.76
N MET A 171 4.79 5.12 6.66
CA MET A 171 5.30 6.03 7.70
C MET A 171 4.36 7.21 7.92
N ILE A 172 3.92 7.87 6.86
CA ILE A 172 2.96 8.97 6.91
C ILE A 172 1.68 8.53 7.62
N ARG A 173 1.11 7.41 7.20
CA ARG A 173 -0.14 6.88 7.76
C ARG A 173 -0.03 6.54 9.26
N THR A 174 1.09 5.95 9.67
CA THR A 174 1.32 5.60 11.09
C THR A 174 1.54 6.82 11.96
N GLN A 175 2.23 7.85 11.46
CA GLN A 175 2.42 9.11 12.17
C GLN A 175 1.09 9.88 12.35
N PHE A 176 0.25 9.94 11.31
CA PHE A 176 -1.08 10.55 11.42
C PHE A 176 -1.94 9.86 12.47
N ARG A 177 -1.96 8.52 12.47
CA ARG A 177 -2.71 7.75 13.47
C ARG A 177 -2.22 8.02 14.90
N ARG A 178 -0.90 8.09 15.12
CA ARG A 178 -0.33 8.39 16.45
C ARG A 178 -0.75 9.78 16.94
N ARG A 179 -0.72 10.79 16.07
CA ARG A 179 -1.13 12.16 16.45
C ARG A 179 -2.61 12.25 16.83
N LEU A 180 -3.49 11.52 16.15
CA LEU A 180 -4.92 11.47 16.49
C LEU A 180 -5.18 10.82 17.85
N VAL A 181 -4.40 9.81 18.23
CA VAL A 181 -4.56 9.10 19.52
C VAL A 181 -3.99 9.91 20.68
N HIS A 182 -2.92 10.69 20.47
CA HIS A 182 -2.30 11.50 21.52
C HIS A 182 -2.82 12.94 21.58
N GLY A 183 -3.65 13.36 20.63
CA GLY A 183 -4.28 14.68 20.59
C GLY A 183 -5.70 14.73 21.17
N LEU A 184 -6.19 13.61 21.67
CA LEU A 184 -7.43 13.44 22.47
C LEU A 184 -7.07 13.16 23.94
#